data_77c1b4ac78f192611af1254e80a73e58
#
_entry.id   77c1b4ac78f192611af1254e80a73e58
#
_cell.length_a   1.000
_cell.length_b   1.000
_cell.length_c   1.000
_cell.angle_alpha   90.00
_cell.angle_beta   90.00
_cell.angle_gamma   90.00
#
_symmetry.space_group_name_H-M   'P 1'
#
loop_
_entity.id
_entity.type
_entity.pdbx_description
1 polymer ?
#
loop_
_entity_poly.entity_id
_entity_poly.type
_entity_poly.pdbx_seq_one_letter_code
_entity_poly.pdbx_strand_id
1 'polypeptide(L)'
;MQHHLIMKLLKLEERHLRMTGVHYEGPDVHVDIEYAQGHHVCPCCGHLTSKVHDYRIRTVRHGSIQGYHVILHYRRRRYVCKHCFTRFPEPNGFVTPHAQISNMTKHMIVRESQSLSNYKMIAQDLNVSQTTILRQLDLAIKVKRLKLPEVISFDEFKKTNQGYGKYAFIMTDPINKKIIDIMRNRRSDWLRNYFGQIPKDERNRVRKVIIDLWAPYRTVIKAYFPKAEIIADTFHFTRYIYWAFNDVRIRIMNTFKKESTEYRVLKKHWKTLCKSPLKLKKDYRWNHLLGAHVNELMIQDYASNIHPDLEEATRFKDTFLEALEKVSPDGAGAFIDGWIKALRHARTKEFKEILKTFINWKQEIINAFQRNPVTGKKYTNGMIEGTNNYVKTLNRIGFGYRNFERFRKRIMSLFNHDFVLVG
;
A
#
# COMPACT_ATOMS: atom_id res chain seq x y z
N MET A 1 -35.38 -3.43 -30.52
CA MET A 1 -34.96 -2.46 -29.46
C MET A 1 -34.30 -3.19 -28.27
N GLN A 2 -34.95 -4.20 -27.67
CA GLN A 2 -34.43 -4.92 -26.50
C GLN A 2 -33.06 -5.60 -26.72
N HIS A 3 -32.86 -6.29 -27.85
CA HIS A 3 -31.58 -6.95 -28.17
C HIS A 3 -30.41 -5.98 -28.27
N HIS A 4 -30.62 -4.78 -28.80
CA HIS A 4 -29.57 -3.75 -28.87
C HIS A 4 -29.15 -3.24 -27.49
N LEU A 5 -30.13 -3.07 -26.58
CA LEU A 5 -29.82 -2.64 -25.20
C LEU A 5 -28.98 -3.71 -24.46
N ILE A 6 -29.36 -5.00 -24.62
CA ILE A 6 -28.61 -6.10 -24.00
C ILE A 6 -27.18 -6.16 -24.55
N MET A 7 -26.99 -6.06 -25.86
CA MET A 7 -25.65 -6.06 -26.50
C MET A 7 -24.81 -4.88 -25.99
N LYS A 8 -25.42 -3.72 -25.78
CA LYS A 8 -24.76 -2.55 -25.22
C LYS A 8 -24.35 -2.75 -23.76
N LEU A 9 -25.23 -3.32 -22.93
CA LEU A 9 -24.91 -3.68 -21.53
C LEU A 9 -23.76 -4.71 -21.45
N LEU A 10 -23.72 -5.65 -22.39
CA LEU A 10 -22.66 -6.63 -22.52
C LEU A 10 -21.38 -6.06 -23.14
N LYS A 11 -21.37 -4.80 -23.59
CA LYS A 11 -20.25 -4.18 -24.34
C LYS A 11 -19.82 -4.99 -25.55
N LEU A 12 -20.81 -5.55 -26.27
CA LEU A 12 -20.65 -6.30 -27.51
C LEU A 12 -21.14 -5.43 -28.70
N GLU A 13 -20.66 -4.18 -28.77
CA GLU A 13 -21.07 -3.19 -29.77
C GLU A 13 -20.24 -3.29 -31.07
N GLU A 14 -19.95 -4.51 -31.51
CA GLU A 14 -19.23 -4.69 -32.77
C GLU A 14 -20.19 -4.56 -33.96
N ARG A 15 -19.70 -3.90 -35.01
CA ARG A 15 -20.47 -3.75 -36.25
C ARG A 15 -20.87 -5.11 -36.80
N HIS A 16 -22.14 -5.28 -37.16
CA HIS A 16 -22.73 -6.52 -37.67
C HIS A 16 -22.83 -7.70 -36.69
N LEU A 17 -22.37 -7.56 -35.44
CA LEU A 17 -22.64 -8.57 -34.41
C LEU A 17 -24.08 -8.43 -33.90
N ARG A 18 -24.80 -9.55 -33.84
CA ARG A 18 -26.20 -9.57 -33.39
C ARG A 18 -26.46 -10.71 -32.42
N MET A 19 -27.37 -10.49 -31.52
CA MET A 19 -27.90 -11.49 -30.62
C MET A 19 -29.06 -12.22 -31.32
N THR A 20 -29.04 -13.55 -31.31
CA THR A 20 -30.05 -14.41 -31.94
C THR A 20 -30.92 -15.10 -30.90
N GLY A 21 -30.46 -15.25 -29.68
CA GLY A 21 -31.20 -15.85 -28.59
C GLY A 21 -30.65 -15.49 -27.22
N VAL A 22 -31.46 -15.63 -26.18
CA VAL A 22 -31.07 -15.57 -24.78
C VAL A 22 -31.94 -16.52 -23.96
N HIS A 23 -31.26 -17.30 -23.08
CA HIS A 23 -31.98 -18.19 -22.15
C HIS A 23 -31.22 -18.30 -20.84
N TYR A 24 -31.87 -18.77 -19.79
CA TYR A 24 -31.30 -18.93 -18.45
C TYR A 24 -31.17 -20.41 -18.12
N GLU A 25 -30.02 -20.77 -17.52
CA GLU A 25 -29.79 -22.11 -17.00
C GLU A 25 -29.12 -21.98 -15.61
N GLY A 26 -29.92 -22.14 -14.55
CA GLY A 26 -29.45 -21.90 -13.18
C GLY A 26 -28.91 -20.48 -12.97
N PRO A 27 -27.65 -20.35 -12.52
CA PRO A 27 -27.02 -19.05 -12.31
C PRO A 27 -26.44 -18.43 -13.61
N ASP A 28 -26.57 -19.09 -14.73
CA ASP A 28 -25.95 -18.71 -15.99
C ASP A 28 -26.97 -18.11 -16.96
N VAL A 29 -26.56 -17.04 -17.65
CA VAL A 29 -27.29 -16.44 -18.77
C VAL A 29 -26.55 -16.81 -20.05
N HIS A 30 -27.20 -17.59 -20.91
CA HIS A 30 -26.68 -18.00 -22.19
C HIS A 30 -27.14 -17.04 -23.27
N VAL A 31 -26.24 -16.51 -24.05
CA VAL A 31 -26.53 -15.53 -25.10
C VAL A 31 -25.95 -16.06 -26.42
N ASP A 32 -26.85 -16.34 -27.35
CA ASP A 32 -26.48 -16.76 -28.71
C ASP A 32 -26.17 -15.53 -29.56
N ILE A 33 -24.99 -15.52 -30.16
CA ILE A 33 -24.50 -14.41 -31.00
C ILE A 33 -23.92 -14.90 -32.31
N GLU A 34 -24.08 -14.09 -33.35
CA GLU A 34 -23.44 -14.28 -34.63
C GLU A 34 -23.23 -12.95 -35.34
N TYR A 35 -22.26 -12.88 -36.25
CA TYR A 35 -22.17 -11.74 -37.19
C TYR A 35 -23.18 -11.90 -38.33
N ALA A 36 -23.61 -10.81 -38.93
CA ALA A 36 -24.28 -10.86 -40.22
C ALA A 36 -23.31 -11.40 -41.29
N GLN A 37 -23.79 -12.23 -42.18
CA GLN A 37 -22.97 -12.75 -43.27
C GLN A 37 -22.47 -11.60 -44.14
N GLY A 38 -21.20 -11.59 -44.48
CA GLY A 38 -20.58 -10.54 -45.25
C GLY A 38 -19.45 -11.05 -46.19
N HIS A 39 -18.84 -10.12 -46.88
CA HIS A 39 -17.66 -10.38 -47.69
C HIS A 39 -16.40 -10.21 -46.85
N HIS A 40 -15.45 -11.12 -46.96
CA HIS A 40 -14.19 -11.11 -46.21
C HIS A 40 -13.00 -11.25 -47.19
N VAL A 41 -11.94 -10.55 -46.88
CA VAL A 41 -10.67 -10.63 -47.61
C VAL A 41 -9.95 -11.91 -47.21
N CYS A 42 -9.57 -12.70 -48.19
CA CYS A 42 -8.77 -13.89 -47.95
C CYS A 42 -7.37 -13.53 -47.42
N PRO A 43 -6.94 -14.05 -46.24
CA PRO A 43 -5.63 -13.71 -45.65
C PRO A 43 -4.44 -14.25 -46.47
N CYS A 44 -4.69 -15.14 -47.41
CA CYS A 44 -3.64 -15.73 -48.24
C CYS A 44 -3.42 -14.97 -49.55
N CYS A 45 -4.50 -14.73 -50.32
CA CYS A 45 -4.40 -14.17 -51.67
C CYS A 45 -5.10 -12.82 -51.88
N GLY A 46 -5.70 -12.24 -50.87
CA GLY A 46 -6.35 -10.92 -50.92
C GLY A 46 -7.70 -10.88 -51.63
N HIS A 47 -8.19 -11.98 -52.25
CA HIS A 47 -9.48 -11.99 -52.92
C HIS A 47 -10.65 -11.97 -51.96
N LEU A 48 -11.74 -11.28 -52.32
CA LEU A 48 -12.98 -11.24 -51.57
C LEU A 48 -13.76 -12.55 -51.71
N THR A 49 -14.28 -13.05 -50.60
CA THR A 49 -15.17 -14.22 -50.59
C THR A 49 -16.30 -14.04 -49.58
N SER A 50 -17.48 -14.53 -49.92
CA SER A 50 -18.63 -14.67 -49.01
C SER A 50 -19.03 -16.14 -48.86
N LYS A 51 -18.29 -17.08 -49.47
CA LYS A 51 -18.59 -18.50 -49.42
C LYS A 51 -18.26 -19.09 -48.07
N VAL A 52 -19.31 -19.44 -47.28
CA VAL A 52 -19.19 -20.13 -46.02
C VAL A 52 -18.81 -21.59 -46.27
N HIS A 53 -17.79 -22.09 -45.58
CA HIS A 53 -17.41 -23.49 -45.59
C HIS A 53 -18.21 -24.29 -44.57
N ASP A 54 -18.19 -23.85 -43.31
CA ASP A 54 -18.90 -24.46 -42.19
C ASP A 54 -19.17 -23.45 -41.04
N TYR A 55 -19.88 -23.91 -40.02
CA TYR A 55 -20.14 -23.19 -38.79
C TYR A 55 -19.60 -23.96 -37.61
N ARG A 56 -19.11 -23.22 -36.59
CA ARG A 56 -18.71 -23.79 -35.30
C ARG A 56 -19.27 -22.94 -34.19
N ILE A 57 -19.90 -23.57 -33.22
CA ILE A 57 -20.31 -22.88 -31.98
C ILE A 57 -19.10 -22.84 -31.06
N ARG A 58 -18.79 -21.65 -30.59
CA ARG A 58 -17.72 -21.40 -29.64
C ARG A 58 -18.30 -20.81 -28.37
N THR A 59 -18.14 -21.54 -27.25
CA THR A 59 -18.55 -21.08 -25.92
C THR A 59 -17.50 -20.18 -25.31
N VAL A 60 -17.90 -18.97 -24.89
CA VAL A 60 -17.01 -17.94 -24.34
C VAL A 60 -17.60 -17.36 -23.05
N ARG A 61 -16.88 -17.44 -21.94
CA ARG A 61 -17.27 -16.76 -20.68
C ARG A 61 -17.09 -15.26 -20.81
N HIS A 62 -18.13 -14.49 -20.44
CA HIS A 62 -18.17 -13.04 -20.69
C HIS A 62 -18.46 -12.21 -19.43
N GLY A 63 -17.91 -12.61 -18.29
CA GLY A 63 -18.10 -11.91 -17.03
C GLY A 63 -19.44 -12.23 -16.37
N SER A 64 -20.00 -11.26 -15.64
CA SER A 64 -21.28 -11.39 -14.95
C SER A 64 -22.12 -10.11 -15.03
N ILE A 65 -23.44 -10.27 -14.97
CA ILE A 65 -24.41 -9.16 -14.87
C ILE A 65 -25.39 -9.49 -13.75
N GLN A 66 -25.53 -8.58 -12.79
CA GLN A 66 -26.48 -8.71 -11.66
C GLN A 66 -26.40 -10.07 -10.93
N GLY A 67 -25.19 -10.64 -10.81
CA GLY A 67 -24.98 -11.93 -10.17
C GLY A 67 -25.13 -13.14 -11.08
N TYR A 68 -25.59 -12.98 -12.31
CA TYR A 68 -25.63 -14.04 -13.31
C TYR A 68 -24.34 -14.08 -14.13
N HIS A 69 -23.81 -15.26 -14.35
CA HIS A 69 -22.64 -15.44 -15.24
C HIS A 69 -23.10 -15.40 -16.70
N VAL A 70 -22.41 -14.68 -17.54
CA VAL A 70 -22.74 -14.57 -18.96
C VAL A 70 -21.91 -15.53 -19.77
N ILE A 71 -22.55 -16.41 -20.52
CA ILE A 71 -21.94 -17.38 -21.42
C ILE A 71 -22.41 -17.07 -22.85
N LEU A 72 -21.46 -16.73 -23.72
CA LEU A 72 -21.74 -16.46 -25.12
C LEU A 72 -21.57 -17.74 -25.92
N HIS A 73 -22.59 -18.09 -26.71
CA HIS A 73 -22.55 -19.11 -27.73
C HIS A 73 -22.35 -18.42 -29.09
N TYR A 74 -21.10 -18.27 -29.48
CA TYR A 74 -20.73 -17.60 -30.71
C TYR A 74 -20.77 -18.58 -31.87
N ARG A 75 -21.79 -18.45 -32.74
CA ARG A 75 -21.89 -19.18 -34.01
C ARG A 75 -20.93 -18.59 -35.03
N ARG A 76 -19.68 -19.10 -35.01
CA ARG A 76 -18.58 -18.63 -35.84
C ARG A 76 -18.56 -19.31 -37.19
N ARG A 77 -18.50 -18.52 -38.28
CA ARG A 77 -18.33 -19.03 -39.63
C ARG A 77 -16.86 -19.27 -39.93
N ARG A 78 -16.61 -20.26 -40.75
CA ARG A 78 -15.35 -20.39 -41.49
C ARG A 78 -15.65 -20.20 -42.97
N TYR A 79 -14.90 -19.31 -43.60
CA TYR A 79 -15.00 -19.00 -45.00
C TYR A 79 -14.01 -19.84 -45.81
N VAL A 80 -14.31 -20.06 -47.12
CA VAL A 80 -13.39 -20.65 -48.08
C VAL A 80 -13.21 -19.67 -49.24
N CYS A 81 -11.97 -19.38 -49.54
CA CYS A 81 -11.62 -18.59 -50.72
C CYS A 81 -11.90 -19.38 -52.01
N LYS A 82 -12.63 -18.76 -52.95
CA LYS A 82 -12.90 -19.39 -54.25
C LYS A 82 -11.67 -19.45 -55.17
N HIS A 83 -10.65 -18.59 -54.89
CA HIS A 83 -9.46 -18.47 -55.73
C HIS A 83 -8.33 -19.43 -55.29
N CYS A 84 -7.96 -19.40 -54.00
CA CYS A 84 -6.84 -20.18 -53.46
C CYS A 84 -7.27 -21.34 -52.54
N PHE A 85 -8.56 -21.54 -52.36
CA PHE A 85 -9.17 -22.59 -51.50
C PHE A 85 -8.79 -22.54 -50.01
N THR A 86 -8.07 -21.50 -49.58
CA THR A 86 -7.71 -21.30 -48.16
C THR A 86 -8.98 -21.14 -47.33
N ARG A 87 -9.01 -21.87 -46.20
CA ARG A 87 -10.10 -21.80 -45.23
C ARG A 87 -9.64 -20.93 -44.07
N PHE A 88 -10.45 -19.95 -43.71
CA PHE A 88 -10.15 -19.04 -42.62
C PHE A 88 -11.38 -18.72 -41.78
N PRO A 89 -11.19 -18.46 -40.48
CA PRO A 89 -12.30 -18.12 -39.61
C PRO A 89 -12.73 -16.68 -39.79
N GLU A 90 -14.02 -16.43 -39.47
CA GLU A 90 -14.60 -15.09 -39.36
C GLU A 90 -13.83 -14.25 -38.30
N PRO A 91 -13.37 -13.04 -38.64
CA PRO A 91 -12.71 -12.15 -37.69
C PRO A 91 -13.70 -11.68 -36.62
N ASN A 92 -13.21 -11.45 -35.42
CA ASN A 92 -13.97 -10.88 -34.31
C ASN A 92 -13.04 -10.10 -33.37
N GLY A 93 -13.56 -9.09 -32.65
CA GLY A 93 -12.81 -8.26 -31.72
C GLY A 93 -13.03 -8.62 -30.24
N PHE A 94 -14.09 -9.37 -29.89
CA PHE A 94 -14.47 -9.60 -28.50
C PHE A 94 -13.76 -10.80 -27.83
N VAL A 95 -13.16 -11.71 -28.60
CA VAL A 95 -12.42 -12.86 -28.08
C VAL A 95 -11.18 -13.19 -28.93
N THR A 96 -10.03 -13.30 -28.30
CA THR A 96 -8.78 -13.68 -28.97
C THR A 96 -8.81 -15.13 -29.46
N PRO A 97 -8.03 -15.51 -30.49
CA PRO A 97 -7.91 -16.89 -30.94
C PRO A 97 -7.62 -17.85 -29.76
N HIS A 98 -8.28 -18.99 -29.75
CA HIS A 98 -8.15 -20.06 -28.74
C HIS A 98 -8.50 -19.69 -27.29
N ALA A 99 -8.89 -18.44 -26.96
CA ALA A 99 -9.32 -18.09 -25.62
C ALA A 99 -10.75 -18.54 -25.34
N GLN A 100 -11.02 -18.97 -24.12
CA GLN A 100 -12.35 -19.34 -23.61
C GLN A 100 -13.02 -18.23 -22.81
N ILE A 101 -12.35 -17.09 -22.65
CA ILE A 101 -12.85 -15.89 -21.99
C ILE A 101 -12.78 -14.71 -22.94
N SER A 102 -13.76 -13.83 -22.89
CA SER A 102 -13.79 -12.64 -23.71
C SER A 102 -12.74 -11.61 -23.27
N ASN A 103 -12.42 -10.67 -24.15
CA ASN A 103 -11.53 -9.55 -23.82
C ASN A 103 -12.11 -8.71 -22.68
N MET A 104 -13.45 -8.55 -22.61
CA MET A 104 -14.13 -7.90 -21.49
C MET A 104 -13.85 -8.61 -20.15
N THR A 105 -13.95 -9.94 -20.11
CA THR A 105 -13.63 -10.72 -18.90
C THR A 105 -12.18 -10.51 -18.45
N LYS A 106 -11.23 -10.43 -19.41
CA LYS A 106 -9.82 -10.14 -19.09
C LYS A 106 -9.67 -8.76 -18.45
N HIS A 107 -10.37 -7.74 -18.97
CA HIS A 107 -10.38 -6.41 -18.38
C HIS A 107 -11.01 -6.41 -16.98
N MET A 108 -12.12 -7.12 -16.79
CA MET A 108 -12.75 -7.25 -15.47
C MET A 108 -11.80 -7.91 -14.45
N ILE A 109 -11.08 -8.97 -14.82
CA ILE A 109 -10.09 -9.61 -13.95
C ILE A 109 -9.07 -8.59 -13.43
N VAL A 110 -8.53 -7.74 -14.31
CA VAL A 110 -7.56 -6.72 -13.93
C VAL A 110 -8.18 -5.69 -12.99
N ARG A 111 -9.37 -5.16 -13.37
CA ARG A 111 -10.08 -4.15 -12.58
C ARG A 111 -10.44 -4.64 -11.18
N GLU A 112 -11.04 -5.83 -11.06
CA GLU A 112 -11.43 -6.39 -9.76
C GLU A 112 -10.21 -6.73 -8.88
N SER A 113 -9.08 -7.06 -9.52
CA SER A 113 -7.80 -7.28 -8.79
C SER A 113 -7.21 -6.01 -8.18
N GLN A 114 -7.72 -4.83 -8.53
CA GLN A 114 -7.34 -3.55 -7.92
C GLN A 114 -8.16 -3.21 -6.66
N SER A 115 -9.06 -4.09 -6.25
CA SER A 115 -9.81 -3.96 -5.00
C SER A 115 -9.25 -4.87 -3.90
N LEU A 116 -9.73 -4.69 -2.66
CA LEU A 116 -9.42 -5.57 -1.54
C LEU A 116 -10.25 -6.87 -1.61
N SER A 117 -10.13 -7.60 -2.71
CA SER A 117 -10.78 -8.89 -2.94
C SER A 117 -9.76 -10.01 -3.03
N ASN A 118 -10.12 -11.23 -2.66
CA ASN A 118 -9.25 -12.39 -2.92
C ASN A 118 -9.53 -13.00 -4.30
N TYR A 119 -8.56 -13.71 -4.84
CA TYR A 119 -8.67 -14.30 -6.17
C TYR A 119 -9.76 -15.38 -6.28
N LYS A 120 -10.15 -16.02 -5.17
CA LYS A 120 -11.24 -16.99 -5.15
C LYS A 120 -12.58 -16.31 -5.40
N MET A 121 -12.83 -15.18 -4.72
CA MET A 121 -14.05 -14.39 -4.95
C MET A 121 -14.11 -13.87 -6.39
N ILE A 122 -13.03 -13.24 -6.88
CA ILE A 122 -12.99 -12.77 -8.28
C ILE A 122 -13.23 -13.93 -9.26
N ALA A 123 -12.69 -15.12 -8.96
CA ALA A 123 -12.89 -16.30 -9.81
C ALA A 123 -14.35 -16.75 -9.84
N GLN A 124 -15.03 -16.75 -8.69
CA GLN A 124 -16.44 -17.06 -8.58
C GLN A 124 -17.29 -16.02 -9.30
N ASP A 125 -17.07 -14.74 -9.05
CA ASP A 125 -17.84 -13.64 -9.64
C ASP A 125 -17.74 -13.59 -11.18
N LEU A 126 -16.61 -14.01 -11.75
CA LEU A 126 -16.37 -13.98 -13.21
C LEU A 126 -16.48 -15.35 -13.88
N ASN A 127 -16.92 -16.39 -13.16
CA ASN A 127 -17.00 -17.77 -13.65
C ASN A 127 -15.72 -18.25 -14.34
N VAL A 128 -14.57 -18.04 -13.69
CA VAL A 128 -13.25 -18.47 -14.18
C VAL A 128 -12.45 -19.17 -13.09
N SER A 129 -11.42 -19.92 -13.47
CA SER A 129 -10.51 -20.50 -12.47
C SER A 129 -9.56 -19.46 -11.90
N GLN A 130 -9.11 -19.65 -10.64
CA GLN A 130 -8.05 -18.82 -10.04
C GLN A 130 -6.77 -18.83 -10.89
N THR A 131 -6.45 -19.95 -11.53
CA THR A 131 -5.31 -20.07 -12.44
C THR A 131 -5.47 -19.15 -13.66
N THR A 132 -6.68 -19.02 -14.18
CA THR A 132 -6.99 -18.07 -15.26
C THR A 132 -6.74 -16.63 -14.82
N ILE A 133 -7.20 -16.25 -13.61
CA ILE A 133 -6.93 -14.92 -13.04
C ILE A 133 -5.44 -14.66 -12.96
N LEU A 134 -4.68 -15.55 -12.32
CA LEU A 134 -3.24 -15.40 -12.15
C LEU A 134 -2.51 -15.26 -13.50
N ARG A 135 -2.88 -16.06 -14.49
CA ARG A 135 -2.31 -15.99 -15.84
C ARG A 135 -2.62 -14.65 -16.53
N GLN A 136 -3.86 -14.16 -16.41
CA GLN A 136 -4.21 -12.86 -16.98
C GLN A 136 -3.48 -11.71 -16.29
N LEU A 137 -3.35 -11.73 -14.97
CA LEU A 137 -2.60 -10.71 -14.23
C LEU A 137 -1.10 -10.75 -14.54
N ASP A 138 -0.50 -11.94 -14.73
CA ASP A 138 0.91 -12.07 -15.14
C ASP A 138 1.17 -11.48 -16.53
N LEU A 139 0.19 -11.56 -17.43
CA LEU A 139 0.27 -10.97 -18.77
C LEU A 139 0.02 -9.46 -18.77
N ALA A 140 -1.04 -9.02 -18.05
CA ALA A 140 -1.50 -7.63 -18.09
C ALA A 140 -0.67 -6.69 -17.23
N ILE A 141 -0.18 -7.15 -16.05
CA ILE A 141 0.51 -6.29 -15.09
C ILE A 141 2.03 -6.42 -15.28
N LYS A 142 2.64 -5.39 -15.86
CA LYS A 142 4.09 -5.24 -15.97
C LYS A 142 4.56 -4.17 -14.98
N VAL A 143 5.11 -4.59 -13.86
CA VAL A 143 5.63 -3.67 -12.84
C VAL A 143 7.07 -3.31 -13.18
N LYS A 144 7.29 -2.02 -13.42
CA LYS A 144 8.62 -1.43 -13.48
C LYS A 144 8.85 -0.61 -12.22
N ARG A 145 10.10 -0.58 -11.73
CA ARG A 145 10.51 0.35 -10.69
C ARG A 145 10.31 1.79 -11.19
N LEU A 146 9.76 2.66 -10.34
CA LEU A 146 9.71 4.09 -10.65
C LEU A 146 11.11 4.70 -10.56
N LYS A 147 11.36 5.77 -11.30
CA LYS A 147 12.59 6.56 -11.15
C LYS A 147 12.66 7.13 -9.73
N LEU A 148 13.89 7.23 -9.20
CA LEU A 148 14.12 7.77 -7.88
C LEU A 148 13.85 9.28 -7.85
N PRO A 149 12.94 9.77 -7.00
CA PRO A 149 12.75 11.20 -6.75
C PRO A 149 13.84 11.73 -5.80
N GLU A 150 13.83 13.04 -5.54
CA GLU A 150 14.78 13.66 -4.62
C GLU A 150 14.61 13.22 -3.16
N VAL A 151 13.39 12.88 -2.77
CA VAL A 151 13.03 12.41 -1.42
C VAL A 151 12.46 11.02 -1.52
N ILE A 152 13.10 10.08 -0.84
CA ILE A 152 12.63 8.68 -0.75
C ILE A 152 12.49 8.27 0.71
N SER A 153 11.69 7.25 0.97
CA SER A 153 11.63 6.64 2.29
C SER A 153 11.73 5.13 2.23
N PHE A 154 12.36 4.55 3.25
CA PHE A 154 12.58 3.12 3.43
C PHE A 154 11.82 2.64 4.64
N ASP A 155 11.19 1.49 4.48
CA ASP A 155 10.54 0.77 5.58
C ASP A 155 10.47 -0.72 5.25
N GLU A 156 9.88 -1.49 6.14
CA GLU A 156 9.62 -2.90 5.95
C GLU A 156 8.23 -3.31 6.39
N PHE A 157 7.74 -4.39 5.81
CA PHE A 157 6.56 -5.08 6.30
C PHE A 157 6.81 -6.57 6.48
N LYS A 158 6.13 -7.13 7.48
CA LYS A 158 6.17 -8.58 7.73
C LYS A 158 5.41 -9.30 6.63
N LYS A 159 6.09 -10.18 5.91
CA LYS A 159 5.45 -11.08 4.94
C LYS A 159 5.01 -12.38 5.59
N THR A 160 4.04 -13.05 5.01
CA THR A 160 3.71 -14.43 5.37
C THR A 160 4.84 -15.34 4.96
N ASN A 161 5.15 -16.23 5.86
CA ASN A 161 6.32 -17.09 5.91
C ASN A 161 6.60 -17.82 4.60
N GLN A 162 7.64 -17.42 3.87
CA GLN A 162 8.16 -18.26 2.79
C GLN A 162 9.58 -17.86 2.40
N GLY A 163 10.55 -18.61 2.88
CA GLY A 163 11.95 -18.53 2.49
C GLY A 163 12.54 -17.11 2.50
N TYR A 164 13.79 -16.94 2.74
CA TYR A 164 14.51 -15.65 2.63
C TYR A 164 14.07 -14.50 3.58
N GLY A 165 13.78 -14.82 4.87
CA GLY A 165 13.57 -13.81 5.93
C GLY A 165 12.12 -13.37 6.12
N LYS A 166 11.83 -12.80 7.30
CA LYS A 166 10.49 -12.43 7.77
C LYS A 166 9.96 -11.12 7.18
N TYR A 167 10.85 -10.23 6.71
CA TYR A 167 10.51 -8.87 6.30
C TYR A 167 10.82 -8.64 4.82
N ALA A 168 9.89 -8.00 4.13
CA ALA A 168 10.09 -7.40 2.82
C ALA A 168 10.48 -5.93 3.00
N PHE A 169 11.26 -5.40 2.08
CA PHE A 169 11.61 -3.98 2.01
C PHE A 169 10.65 -3.25 1.09
N ILE A 170 10.28 -2.04 1.48
CA ILE A 170 9.48 -1.13 0.67
C ILE A 170 10.17 0.22 0.56
N MET A 171 10.21 0.76 -0.65
CA MET A 171 10.72 2.09 -0.95
C MET A 171 9.59 2.94 -1.55
N THR A 172 9.40 4.13 -1.01
CA THR A 172 8.31 5.02 -1.44
C THR A 172 8.81 6.43 -1.75
N ASP A 173 8.01 7.13 -2.52
CA ASP A 173 8.03 8.59 -2.68
C ASP A 173 7.01 9.16 -1.69
N PRO A 174 7.44 9.73 -0.55
CA PRO A 174 6.54 10.24 0.47
C PRO A 174 5.85 11.55 0.04
N ILE A 175 6.39 12.25 -0.94
CA ILE A 175 5.85 13.52 -1.46
C ILE A 175 4.67 13.25 -2.39
N ASN A 176 4.88 12.39 -3.40
CA ASN A 176 3.86 12.05 -4.40
C ASN A 176 2.99 10.85 -3.99
N LYS A 177 3.25 10.28 -2.81
CA LYS A 177 2.51 9.13 -2.25
C LYS A 177 2.50 7.91 -3.17
N LYS A 178 3.64 7.60 -3.79
CA LYS A 178 3.81 6.44 -4.69
C LYS A 178 4.76 5.40 -4.08
N ILE A 179 4.53 4.13 -4.39
CA ILE A 179 5.50 3.07 -4.10
C ILE A 179 6.51 3.04 -5.24
N ILE A 180 7.79 3.26 -4.94
CA ILE A 180 8.86 3.18 -5.93
C ILE A 180 9.15 1.73 -6.28
N ASP A 181 9.35 0.91 -5.25
CA ASP A 181 9.55 -0.54 -5.42
C ASP A 181 9.38 -1.32 -4.11
N ILE A 182 9.23 -2.63 -4.25
CA ILE A 182 9.14 -3.58 -3.14
C ILE A 182 10.10 -4.73 -3.41
N MET A 183 10.91 -5.10 -2.42
CA MET A 183 11.85 -6.21 -2.52
C MET A 183 11.56 -7.28 -1.49
N ARG A 184 11.87 -8.52 -1.86
CA ARG A 184 11.60 -9.72 -1.04
C ARG A 184 12.30 -9.69 0.32
N ASN A 185 13.42 -8.98 0.44
CA ASN A 185 14.24 -8.99 1.64
C ASN A 185 14.81 -7.58 1.92
N ARG A 186 14.98 -7.25 3.22
CA ARG A 186 15.58 -5.99 3.69
C ARG A 186 17.08 -6.10 4.04
N ARG A 187 17.68 -7.29 3.92
CA ARG A 187 19.08 -7.51 4.29
C ARG A 187 20.02 -6.66 3.44
N SER A 188 21.12 -6.22 4.04
CA SER A 188 22.06 -5.30 3.41
C SER A 188 22.67 -5.83 2.12
N ASP A 189 22.94 -7.14 2.02
CA ASP A 189 23.45 -7.81 0.83
C ASP A 189 22.46 -7.67 -0.36
N TRP A 190 21.18 -7.91 -0.12
CA TRP A 190 20.11 -7.74 -1.11
C TRP A 190 19.96 -6.27 -1.53
N LEU A 191 19.97 -5.33 -0.56
CA LEU A 191 19.85 -3.91 -0.84
C LEU A 191 21.04 -3.38 -1.64
N ARG A 192 22.26 -3.81 -1.30
CA ARG A 192 23.48 -3.44 -2.06
C ARG A 192 23.41 -3.91 -3.51
N ASN A 193 23.03 -5.17 -3.73
CA ASN A 193 22.85 -5.70 -5.08
C ASN A 193 21.81 -4.91 -5.87
N TYR A 194 20.65 -4.64 -5.25
CA TYR A 194 19.57 -3.89 -5.86
C TYR A 194 19.98 -2.45 -6.22
N PHE A 195 20.52 -1.69 -5.26
CA PHE A 195 20.92 -0.31 -5.51
C PHE A 195 22.13 -0.20 -6.44
N GLY A 196 23.00 -1.21 -6.47
CA GLY A 196 24.09 -1.29 -7.41
C GLY A 196 23.67 -1.33 -8.88
N GLN A 197 22.48 -1.88 -9.16
CA GLN A 197 21.92 -1.93 -10.51
C GLN A 197 21.26 -0.61 -10.96
N ILE A 198 21.02 0.34 -10.02
CA ILE A 198 20.45 1.64 -10.35
C ILE A 198 21.56 2.57 -10.84
N PRO A 199 21.38 3.29 -11.98
CA PRO A 199 22.38 4.22 -12.49
C PRO A 199 22.85 5.23 -11.44
N LYS A 200 24.15 5.51 -11.40
CA LYS A 200 24.75 6.43 -10.43
C LYS A 200 24.13 7.82 -10.49
N ASP A 201 23.83 8.31 -11.68
CA ASP A 201 23.22 9.64 -11.87
C ASP A 201 21.81 9.71 -11.27
N GLU A 202 21.05 8.63 -11.37
CA GLU A 202 19.72 8.54 -10.75
C GLU A 202 19.85 8.53 -9.21
N ARG A 203 20.78 7.74 -8.65
CA ARG A 203 21.05 7.70 -7.21
C ARG A 203 21.55 9.06 -6.68
N ASN A 204 22.35 9.77 -7.44
CA ASN A 204 22.87 11.08 -7.09
C ASN A 204 21.82 12.22 -7.10
N ARG A 205 20.63 11.99 -7.63
CA ARG A 205 19.48 12.92 -7.54
C ARG A 205 18.81 12.88 -6.18
N VAL A 206 18.91 11.76 -5.47
CA VAL A 206 18.32 11.61 -4.14
C VAL A 206 19.05 12.55 -3.18
N ARG A 207 18.29 13.41 -2.51
CA ARG A 207 18.77 14.42 -1.55
C ARG A 207 18.40 14.07 -0.11
N LYS A 208 17.31 13.34 0.08
CA LYS A 208 16.81 12.99 1.41
C LYS A 208 16.31 11.54 1.41
N VAL A 209 16.70 10.81 2.46
CA VAL A 209 16.21 9.45 2.69
C VAL A 209 15.64 9.35 4.11
N ILE A 210 14.36 9.10 4.22
CA ILE A 210 13.66 8.94 5.50
C ILE A 210 13.73 7.46 5.89
N ILE A 211 14.18 7.17 7.11
CA ILE A 211 14.33 5.79 7.61
C ILE A 211 13.93 5.65 9.06
N ASP A 212 13.64 4.41 9.43
CA ASP A 212 13.62 3.96 10.83
C ASP A 212 15.03 3.99 11.45
N LEU A 213 15.09 3.88 12.75
CA LEU A 213 16.37 3.79 13.49
C LEU A 213 17.03 2.41 13.34
N TRP A 214 17.21 1.95 12.10
CA TRP A 214 17.83 0.67 11.80
C TRP A 214 19.20 0.87 11.09
N ALA A 215 20.28 0.56 11.81
CA ALA A 215 21.66 0.86 11.38
C ALA A 215 22.05 0.30 9.99
N PRO A 216 21.58 -0.90 9.56
CA PRO A 216 21.89 -1.39 8.22
C PRO A 216 21.39 -0.49 7.08
N TYR A 217 20.26 0.21 7.24
CA TYR A 217 19.81 1.19 6.24
C TYR A 217 20.80 2.36 6.13
N ARG A 218 21.27 2.90 7.28
CA ARG A 218 22.27 3.97 7.30
C ARG A 218 23.51 3.59 6.49
N THR A 219 24.05 2.37 6.68
CA THR A 219 25.23 1.88 5.97
C THR A 219 25.00 1.78 4.47
N VAL A 220 23.84 1.26 4.05
CA VAL A 220 23.49 1.15 2.63
C VAL A 220 23.31 2.53 2.00
N ILE A 221 22.61 3.46 2.69
CA ILE A 221 22.39 4.81 2.18
C ILE A 221 23.70 5.56 1.98
N LYS A 222 24.59 5.53 2.95
CA LYS A 222 25.91 6.19 2.83
C LYS A 222 26.73 5.65 1.65
N ALA A 223 26.60 4.36 1.33
CA ALA A 223 27.32 3.76 0.22
C ALA A 223 26.71 4.07 -1.16
N TYR A 224 25.40 4.13 -1.27
CA TYR A 224 24.72 4.21 -2.57
C TYR A 224 24.08 5.57 -2.87
N PHE A 225 23.85 6.40 -1.86
CA PHE A 225 23.26 7.74 -1.97
C PHE A 225 24.15 8.80 -1.29
N PRO A 226 25.38 9.02 -1.79
CA PRO A 226 26.36 9.85 -1.09
C PRO A 226 25.97 11.32 -0.96
N LYS A 227 25.01 11.79 -1.76
CA LYS A 227 24.49 13.16 -1.73
C LYS A 227 23.22 13.32 -0.88
N ALA A 228 22.75 12.23 -0.26
CA ALA A 228 21.51 12.25 0.50
C ALA A 228 21.75 12.47 1.99
N GLU A 229 20.96 13.36 2.57
CA GLU A 229 20.79 13.47 4.02
C GLU A 229 19.87 12.37 4.52
N ILE A 230 20.26 11.73 5.61
CA ILE A 230 19.42 10.73 6.27
C ILE A 230 18.56 11.42 7.31
N ILE A 231 17.26 11.18 7.25
CA ILE A 231 16.27 11.73 8.17
C ILE A 231 15.68 10.57 8.98
N ALA A 232 15.76 10.65 10.31
CA ALA A 232 15.09 9.70 11.18
C ALA A 232 13.56 9.95 11.14
N ASP A 233 12.77 8.90 10.93
CA ASP A 233 11.32 9.04 11.03
C ASP A 233 10.90 9.41 12.45
N THR A 234 10.18 10.52 12.57
CA THR A 234 9.78 11.13 13.83
C THR A 234 9.05 10.14 14.76
N PHE A 235 8.21 9.28 14.20
CA PHE A 235 7.47 8.28 14.98
C PHE A 235 8.41 7.32 15.72
N HIS A 236 9.51 6.91 15.09
CA HIS A 236 10.40 5.89 15.63
C HIS A 236 11.23 6.39 16.82
N PHE A 237 11.71 7.63 16.83
CA PHE A 237 12.45 8.12 18.00
C PHE A 237 11.56 8.71 19.07
N THR A 238 10.41 9.34 18.74
CA THR A 238 9.46 9.79 19.74
C THR A 238 8.84 8.65 20.51
N ARG A 239 8.69 7.49 19.90
CA ARG A 239 8.22 6.26 20.56
C ARG A 239 9.07 5.89 21.78
N TYR A 240 10.41 6.10 21.74
CA TYR A 240 11.26 5.86 22.91
C TYR A 240 10.93 6.80 24.07
N ILE A 241 10.62 8.06 23.79
CA ILE A 241 10.20 9.05 24.79
C ILE A 241 8.87 8.64 25.42
N TYR A 242 7.90 8.22 24.59
CA TYR A 242 6.62 7.72 25.08
C TYR A 242 6.76 6.46 25.93
N TRP A 243 7.64 5.54 25.54
CA TRP A 243 7.90 4.34 26.33
C TRP A 243 8.55 4.69 27.67
N ALA A 244 9.62 5.47 27.67
CA ALA A 244 10.27 5.91 28.90
C ALA A 244 9.28 6.59 29.87
N PHE A 245 8.47 7.53 29.35
CA PHE A 245 7.41 8.17 30.15
C PHE A 245 6.40 7.16 30.71
N ASN A 246 5.92 6.25 29.86
CA ASN A 246 4.92 5.26 30.26
C ASN A 246 5.45 4.25 31.28
N ASP A 247 6.72 3.88 31.17
CA ASP A 247 7.37 2.97 32.10
C ASP A 247 7.56 3.63 33.49
N VAL A 248 7.95 4.92 33.54
CA VAL A 248 7.94 5.71 34.79
C VAL A 248 6.52 5.73 35.37
N ARG A 249 5.51 6.05 34.56
CA ARG A 249 4.11 6.11 34.96
C ARG A 249 3.63 4.79 35.59
N ILE A 250 3.94 3.65 34.94
CA ILE A 250 3.56 2.32 35.41
C ILE A 250 4.30 1.97 36.70
N ARG A 251 5.59 2.27 36.78
CA ARG A 251 6.40 2.02 37.97
C ARG A 251 5.83 2.77 39.17
N ILE A 252 5.58 4.07 39.04
CA ILE A 252 5.03 4.89 40.13
C ILE A 252 3.58 4.51 40.44
N MET A 253 2.74 4.25 39.42
CA MET A 253 1.38 3.79 39.63
C MET A 253 1.31 2.55 40.53
N ASN A 254 2.24 1.59 40.34
CA ASN A 254 2.26 0.34 41.09
C ASN A 254 2.76 0.49 42.53
N THR A 255 3.24 1.66 42.98
CA THR A 255 3.56 1.93 44.38
C THR A 255 2.32 2.25 45.18
N PHE A 256 1.21 2.62 44.56
CA PHE A 256 -0.04 3.00 45.18
C PHE A 256 -1.02 1.82 45.32
N LYS A 257 -1.89 1.86 46.32
CA LYS A 257 -3.01 0.92 46.43
C LYS A 257 -3.98 1.11 45.27
N LYS A 258 -4.57 0.03 44.78
CA LYS A 258 -5.46 0.06 43.60
C LYS A 258 -6.70 0.92 43.78
N GLU A 259 -7.12 1.13 44.99
CA GLU A 259 -8.27 1.94 45.37
C GLU A 259 -7.96 3.41 45.47
N SER A 260 -6.69 3.81 45.52
CA SER A 260 -6.28 5.21 45.65
C SER A 260 -6.62 6.03 44.40
N THR A 261 -6.79 7.31 44.56
CA THR A 261 -7.05 8.26 43.47
C THR A 261 -5.86 8.32 42.52
N GLU A 262 -4.63 8.31 43.04
CA GLU A 262 -3.39 8.36 42.32
C GLU A 262 -3.27 7.17 41.34
N TYR A 263 -3.48 5.93 41.84
CA TYR A 263 -3.46 4.72 41.02
C TYR A 263 -4.51 4.81 39.91
N ARG A 264 -5.74 5.19 40.25
CA ARG A 264 -6.87 5.26 39.31
C ARG A 264 -6.66 6.34 38.24
N VAL A 265 -6.13 7.51 38.59
CA VAL A 265 -5.81 8.60 37.66
C VAL A 265 -4.72 8.14 36.69
N LEU A 266 -3.60 7.63 37.21
CA LEU A 266 -2.48 7.16 36.40
C LEU A 266 -2.88 6.00 35.44
N LYS A 267 -3.81 5.14 35.86
CA LYS A 267 -4.34 4.04 35.08
C LYS A 267 -5.35 4.49 34.03
N LYS A 268 -6.34 5.31 34.40
CA LYS A 268 -7.46 5.68 33.53
C LYS A 268 -7.06 6.70 32.48
N HIS A 269 -6.24 7.68 32.87
CA HIS A 269 -5.89 8.82 31.99
C HIS A 269 -4.58 8.65 31.21
N TRP A 270 -4.00 7.45 31.11
CA TRP A 270 -2.72 7.23 30.48
C TRP A 270 -2.60 7.79 29.06
N LYS A 271 -3.70 7.74 28.25
CA LYS A 271 -3.72 8.32 26.90
C LYS A 271 -3.60 9.85 26.94
N THR A 272 -4.26 10.50 27.89
CA THR A 272 -4.17 11.95 28.12
C THR A 272 -2.76 12.34 28.55
N LEU A 273 -2.19 11.59 29.50
CA LEU A 273 -0.84 11.84 30.02
C LEU A 273 0.26 11.67 28.94
N CYS A 274 0.04 10.82 27.93
CA CYS A 274 0.95 10.66 26.80
C CYS A 274 0.80 11.73 25.71
N LYS A 275 -0.25 12.58 25.75
CA LYS A 275 -0.41 13.64 24.74
C LYS A 275 0.69 14.70 24.86
N SER A 276 1.01 15.34 23.72
CA SER A 276 1.76 16.60 23.72
C SER A 276 0.90 17.70 24.34
N PRO A 277 1.49 18.65 25.09
CA PRO A 277 0.78 19.80 25.65
C PRO A 277 -0.04 20.57 24.61
N LEU A 278 0.49 20.65 23.37
CA LEU A 278 -0.17 21.34 22.26
C LEU A 278 -1.46 20.65 21.76
N LYS A 279 -1.68 19.39 22.16
CA LYS A 279 -2.84 18.57 21.76
C LYS A 279 -3.82 18.30 22.88
N LEU A 280 -3.60 18.88 24.07
CA LEU A 280 -4.50 18.74 25.20
C LEU A 280 -5.78 19.55 24.96
N LYS A 281 -6.91 18.94 25.28
CA LYS A 281 -8.23 19.60 25.20
C LYS A 281 -8.39 20.58 26.33
N LYS A 282 -8.90 21.77 26.00
CA LYS A 282 -9.15 22.86 26.96
C LYS A 282 -10.55 22.81 27.59
N ASP A 283 -11.45 21.95 27.05
CA ASP A 283 -12.83 21.84 27.52
C ASP A 283 -12.88 21.23 28.91
N TYR A 284 -13.59 21.88 29.82
CA TYR A 284 -13.83 21.40 31.20
C TYR A 284 -14.91 20.31 31.18
N ARG A 285 -14.63 19.21 31.90
CA ARG A 285 -15.58 18.10 32.11
C ARG A 285 -15.51 17.60 33.52
N TRP A 286 -16.66 17.16 34.04
CA TRP A 286 -16.69 16.54 35.36
C TRP A 286 -15.84 15.28 35.40
N ASN A 287 -14.90 15.23 36.33
CA ASN A 287 -14.04 14.06 36.53
C ASN A 287 -14.37 13.43 37.88
N HIS A 288 -15.03 12.26 37.85
CA HIS A 288 -15.45 11.56 39.07
C HIS A 288 -14.29 11.11 39.96
N LEU A 289 -13.08 10.91 39.45
CA LEU A 289 -11.92 10.52 40.24
C LEU A 289 -11.34 11.69 41.04
N LEU A 290 -11.40 12.88 40.48
CA LEU A 290 -10.90 14.13 41.12
C LEU A 290 -12.00 14.91 41.81
N GLY A 291 -13.27 14.53 41.64
CA GLY A 291 -14.42 15.23 42.25
C GLY A 291 -14.55 16.68 41.76
N ALA A 292 -14.09 17.01 40.56
CA ALA A 292 -14.01 18.38 40.07
C ALA A 292 -14.22 18.49 38.55
N HIS A 293 -14.62 19.69 38.11
CA HIS A 293 -14.58 20.06 36.68
C HIS A 293 -13.14 20.36 36.29
N VAL A 294 -12.56 19.53 35.43
CA VAL A 294 -11.15 19.63 34.98
C VAL A 294 -11.04 19.48 33.47
N ASN A 295 -10.01 20.10 32.91
CA ASN A 295 -9.58 19.85 31.54
C ASN A 295 -8.39 18.86 31.47
N GLU A 296 -7.93 18.51 30.28
CA GLU A 296 -6.84 17.52 30.10
C GLU A 296 -5.50 18.04 30.70
N LEU A 297 -5.24 19.34 30.64
CA LEU A 297 -4.04 19.94 31.23
C LEU A 297 -4.02 19.76 32.76
N MET A 298 -5.13 20.07 33.46
CA MET A 298 -5.24 19.89 34.91
C MET A 298 -5.07 18.43 35.34
N ILE A 299 -5.52 17.46 34.49
CA ILE A 299 -5.29 16.04 34.77
C ILE A 299 -3.81 15.71 34.63
N GLN A 300 -3.11 16.28 33.63
CA GLN A 300 -1.67 16.09 33.44
C GLN A 300 -0.88 16.71 34.60
N ASP A 301 -1.22 17.93 35.02
CA ASP A 301 -0.59 18.62 36.15
C ASP A 301 -0.79 17.86 37.45
N TYR A 302 -2.01 17.39 37.73
CA TYR A 302 -2.25 16.54 38.90
C TYR A 302 -1.36 15.28 38.88
N ALA A 303 -1.33 14.56 37.76
CA ALA A 303 -0.55 13.34 37.65
C ALA A 303 0.97 13.60 37.77
N SER A 304 1.46 14.71 37.25
CA SER A 304 2.85 15.15 37.34
C SER A 304 3.27 15.41 38.78
N ASN A 305 2.39 16.00 39.56
CA ASN A 305 2.65 16.36 40.97
C ASN A 305 2.53 15.19 41.97
N ILE A 306 2.09 14.01 41.54
CA ILE A 306 1.99 12.81 42.41
C ILE A 306 3.39 12.35 42.87
N HIS A 307 4.41 12.44 42.02
CA HIS A 307 5.75 11.96 42.34
C HIS A 307 6.81 12.74 41.57
N PRO A 308 7.97 13.07 42.15
CA PRO A 308 9.05 13.80 41.48
C PRO A 308 9.56 13.15 40.19
N ASP A 309 9.50 11.81 40.09
CA ASP A 309 9.87 11.10 38.86
C ASP A 309 8.85 11.30 37.74
N LEU A 310 7.57 11.44 38.08
CA LEU A 310 6.50 11.76 37.13
C LEU A 310 6.64 13.19 36.58
N GLU A 311 6.97 14.14 37.50
CA GLU A 311 7.25 15.51 37.14
C GLU A 311 8.41 15.59 36.12
N GLU A 312 9.54 14.93 36.42
CA GLU A 312 10.68 14.88 35.52
C GLU A 312 10.33 14.23 34.18
N ALA A 313 9.64 13.08 34.18
CA ALA A 313 9.23 12.36 32.99
C ALA A 313 8.26 13.17 32.11
N THR A 314 7.30 13.87 32.72
CA THR A 314 6.37 14.78 32.05
C THR A 314 7.13 15.92 31.39
N ARG A 315 8.02 16.58 32.14
CA ARG A 315 8.86 17.66 31.62
C ARG A 315 9.70 17.20 30.41
N PHE A 316 10.38 16.06 30.50
CA PHE A 316 11.14 15.53 29.37
C PHE A 316 10.24 15.29 28.15
N LYS A 317 9.13 14.58 28.32
CA LYS A 317 8.19 14.30 27.24
C LYS A 317 7.69 15.59 26.58
N ASP A 318 7.21 16.52 27.38
CA ASP A 318 6.56 17.74 26.90
C ASP A 318 7.56 18.67 26.21
N THR A 319 8.73 18.89 26.81
CA THR A 319 9.81 19.70 26.20
C THR A 319 10.17 19.18 24.82
N PHE A 320 10.34 17.86 24.66
CA PHE A 320 10.72 17.30 23.38
C PHE A 320 9.61 17.38 22.33
N LEU A 321 8.36 17.06 22.72
CA LEU A 321 7.23 17.09 21.81
C LEU A 321 6.87 18.51 21.36
N GLU A 322 7.04 19.51 22.25
CA GLU A 322 6.88 20.91 21.86
C GLU A 322 8.00 21.37 20.94
N ALA A 323 9.25 21.01 21.24
CA ALA A 323 10.39 21.38 20.42
C ALA A 323 10.26 20.87 18.99
N LEU A 324 9.74 19.65 18.81
CA LEU A 324 9.47 19.13 17.46
C LEU A 324 8.56 20.04 16.64
N GLU A 325 7.64 20.78 17.25
CA GLU A 325 6.73 21.68 16.52
C GLU A 325 7.26 23.12 16.42
N LYS A 326 7.98 23.59 17.45
CA LYS A 326 8.36 25.01 17.61
C LYS A 326 9.79 25.33 17.18
N VAL A 327 10.74 24.38 17.32
CA VAL A 327 12.14 24.62 17.00
C VAL A 327 12.37 24.62 15.49
N SER A 328 13.08 25.64 15.03
CA SER A 328 13.49 25.75 13.61
C SER A 328 14.57 24.71 13.27
N PRO A 329 14.72 24.34 11.97
CA PRO A 329 15.80 23.44 11.55
C PRO A 329 17.20 23.91 12.02
N ASP A 330 17.46 25.21 12.02
CA ASP A 330 18.77 25.78 12.43
C ASP A 330 19.00 25.65 13.93
N GLY A 331 17.94 25.74 14.75
CA GLY A 331 17.98 25.56 16.19
C GLY A 331 18.01 24.09 16.65
N ALA A 332 17.73 23.15 15.75
CA ALA A 332 17.61 21.73 16.10
C ALA A 332 18.88 21.13 16.69
N GLY A 333 20.05 21.54 16.16
CA GLY A 333 21.35 21.06 16.66
C GLY A 333 21.56 21.41 18.13
N ALA A 334 21.39 22.69 18.48
CA ALA A 334 21.55 23.19 19.85
C ALA A 334 20.51 22.54 20.79
N PHE A 335 19.27 22.38 20.32
CA PHE A 335 18.22 21.70 21.10
C PHE A 335 18.59 20.25 21.40
N ILE A 336 19.01 19.46 20.42
CA ILE A 336 19.37 18.05 20.62
C ILE A 336 20.61 17.90 21.50
N ASP A 337 21.58 18.82 21.42
CA ASP A 337 22.72 18.83 22.33
C ASP A 337 22.30 19.08 23.79
N GLY A 338 21.45 20.08 24.00
CA GLY A 338 20.85 20.35 25.32
C GLY A 338 20.03 19.16 25.84
N TRP A 339 19.24 18.51 24.95
CA TRP A 339 18.45 17.33 25.27
C TRP A 339 19.34 16.14 25.71
N ILE A 340 20.39 15.82 24.96
CA ILE A 340 21.35 14.77 25.31
C ILE A 340 22.03 15.07 26.65
N LYS A 341 22.39 16.32 26.91
CA LYS A 341 22.97 16.75 28.20
C LYS A 341 21.95 16.54 29.33
N ALA A 342 20.69 16.93 29.13
CA ALA A 342 19.63 16.74 30.13
C ALA A 342 19.37 15.26 30.42
N LEU A 343 19.34 14.39 29.42
CA LEU A 343 19.19 12.94 29.60
C LEU A 343 20.34 12.31 30.41
N ARG A 344 21.57 12.80 30.29
CA ARG A 344 22.71 12.32 31.09
C ARG A 344 22.49 12.57 32.59
N HIS A 345 21.86 13.67 32.93
CA HIS A 345 21.57 14.09 34.30
C HIS A 345 20.16 13.73 34.78
N ALA A 346 19.40 12.99 33.97
CA ALA A 346 18.06 12.55 34.36
C ALA A 346 18.13 11.72 35.65
N ARG A 347 17.17 11.90 36.55
CA ARG A 347 17.01 11.08 37.76
C ARG A 347 16.41 9.72 37.40
N THR A 348 15.44 9.71 36.50
CA THR A 348 14.73 8.53 36.05
C THR A 348 15.60 7.64 35.15
N LYS A 349 15.73 6.36 35.51
CA LYS A 349 16.53 5.38 34.74
C LYS A 349 15.99 5.17 33.33
N GLU A 350 14.68 5.22 33.19
CA GLU A 350 13.98 5.01 31.93
C GLU A 350 14.40 6.06 30.86
N PHE A 351 14.57 7.32 31.28
CA PHE A 351 15.07 8.37 30.40
C PHE A 351 16.60 8.28 30.17
N LYS A 352 17.36 7.78 31.13
CA LYS A 352 18.80 7.47 30.89
C LYS A 352 18.99 6.37 29.83
N GLU A 353 18.13 5.37 29.81
CA GLU A 353 18.22 4.26 28.86
C GLU A 353 18.06 4.70 27.40
N ILE A 354 17.26 5.71 27.12
CA ILE A 354 17.09 6.21 25.75
C ILE A 354 18.25 7.08 25.26
N LEU A 355 19.14 7.55 26.16
CA LEU A 355 20.29 8.39 25.85
C LEU A 355 21.14 7.81 24.70
N LYS A 356 21.45 6.51 24.76
CA LYS A 356 22.27 5.84 23.73
C LYS A 356 21.66 5.99 22.35
N THR A 357 20.34 5.91 22.24
CA THR A 357 19.63 6.08 20.95
C THR A 357 19.81 7.49 20.42
N PHE A 358 19.65 8.52 21.26
CA PHE A 358 19.79 9.92 20.86
C PHE A 358 21.25 10.28 20.48
N ILE A 359 22.24 9.70 21.16
CA ILE A 359 23.64 9.87 20.79
C ILE A 359 23.92 9.20 19.43
N ASN A 360 23.52 7.95 19.25
CA ASN A 360 23.83 7.18 18.05
C ASN A 360 23.14 7.72 16.79
N TRP A 361 21.96 8.34 16.94
CA TRP A 361 21.14 8.85 15.84
C TRP A 361 21.02 10.38 15.85
N LYS A 362 21.99 11.06 16.50
CA LYS A 362 21.97 12.51 16.72
C LYS A 362 21.69 13.27 15.42
N GLN A 363 22.52 13.04 14.40
CA GLN A 363 22.43 13.80 13.15
C GLN A 363 21.10 13.54 12.41
N GLU A 364 20.67 12.29 12.34
CA GLU A 364 19.42 11.92 11.65
C GLU A 364 18.18 12.46 12.39
N ILE A 365 18.25 12.57 13.73
CA ILE A 365 17.19 13.19 14.54
C ILE A 365 17.20 14.71 14.33
N ILE A 366 18.36 15.37 14.27
CA ILE A 366 18.49 16.80 13.92
C ILE A 366 17.83 17.04 12.55
N ASN A 367 18.14 16.20 11.55
CA ASN A 367 17.58 16.31 10.21
C ASN A 367 16.04 16.14 10.20
N ALA A 368 15.44 15.46 11.18
CA ALA A 368 13.99 15.29 11.28
C ALA A 368 13.22 16.58 11.62
N PHE A 369 13.91 17.65 12.04
CA PHE A 369 13.31 18.97 12.23
C PHE A 369 13.10 19.72 10.91
N GLN A 370 13.71 19.27 9.83
CA GLN A 370 13.54 19.87 8.51
C GLN A 370 12.09 19.76 8.03
N ARG A 371 11.68 20.76 7.26
CA ARG A 371 10.35 20.80 6.64
C ARG A 371 10.49 20.86 5.11
N ASN A 372 9.54 20.27 4.43
CA ASN A 372 9.45 20.40 2.97
C ASN A 372 9.16 21.86 2.62
N PRO A 373 9.98 22.52 1.79
CA PRO A 373 9.84 23.93 1.48
C PRO A 373 8.53 24.28 0.75
N VAL A 374 7.95 23.33 0.03
CA VAL A 374 6.70 23.50 -0.72
C VAL A 374 5.47 23.35 0.17
N THR A 375 5.45 22.32 1.03
CA THR A 375 4.27 21.97 1.84
C THR A 375 4.32 22.50 3.26
N GLY A 376 5.46 22.98 3.75
CA GLY A 376 5.71 23.34 5.14
C GLY A 376 5.68 22.18 6.13
N LYS A 377 5.37 20.95 5.67
CA LYS A 377 5.24 19.76 6.52
C LYS A 377 6.59 19.09 6.74
N LYS A 378 6.73 18.42 7.89
CA LYS A 378 7.89 17.57 8.18
C LYS A 378 7.98 16.39 7.24
N TYR A 379 9.19 15.90 7.03
CA TYR A 379 9.44 14.66 6.33
C TYR A 379 9.11 13.48 7.24
N THR A 380 8.13 12.67 6.89
CA THR A 380 7.67 11.51 7.67
C THR A 380 7.36 10.32 6.80
N ASN A 381 7.41 9.12 7.39
CA ASN A 381 6.97 7.86 6.78
C ASN A 381 5.45 7.63 6.90
N GLY A 382 4.64 8.63 7.21
CA GLY A 382 3.21 8.45 7.46
C GLY A 382 2.44 7.78 6.32
N MET A 383 2.88 7.98 5.06
CA MET A 383 2.34 7.25 3.92
C MET A 383 2.60 5.74 4.02
N ILE A 384 3.82 5.35 4.43
CA ILE A 384 4.21 3.93 4.49
C ILE A 384 3.41 3.20 5.57
N GLU A 385 3.07 3.83 6.68
CA GLU A 385 2.24 3.23 7.72
C GLU A 385 0.86 2.83 7.17
N GLY A 386 0.20 3.75 6.45
CA GLY A 386 -1.06 3.47 5.74
C GLY A 386 -0.90 2.35 4.72
N THR A 387 0.17 2.40 3.93
CA THR A 387 0.51 1.36 2.94
C THR A 387 0.73 0.01 3.60
N ASN A 388 1.50 -0.04 4.69
CA ASN A 388 1.77 -1.29 5.42
C ASN A 388 0.49 -1.90 6.01
N ASN A 389 -0.45 -1.09 6.49
CA ASN A 389 -1.75 -1.57 6.97
C ASN A 389 -2.58 -2.16 5.82
N TYR A 390 -2.58 -1.50 4.66
CA TYR A 390 -3.23 -2.02 3.46
C TYR A 390 -2.61 -3.33 2.98
N VAL A 391 -1.28 -3.42 2.93
CA VAL A 391 -0.53 -4.63 2.55
C VAL A 391 -0.82 -5.79 3.51
N LYS A 392 -0.89 -5.52 4.82
CA LYS A 392 -1.29 -6.51 5.84
C LYS A 392 -2.71 -7.02 5.59
N THR A 393 -3.66 -6.13 5.29
CA THR A 393 -5.05 -6.47 4.99
C THR A 393 -5.14 -7.31 3.71
N LEU A 394 -4.47 -6.89 2.64
CA LEU A 394 -4.40 -7.64 1.39
C LEU A 394 -3.85 -9.06 1.60
N ASN A 395 -2.82 -9.18 2.44
CA ASN A 395 -2.21 -10.46 2.76
C ASN A 395 -3.16 -11.38 3.57
N ARG A 396 -3.94 -10.83 4.49
CA ARG A 396 -4.96 -11.57 5.25
C ARG A 396 -6.09 -12.05 4.35
N ILE A 397 -6.65 -11.17 3.51
CA ILE A 397 -7.74 -11.49 2.58
C ILE A 397 -7.29 -12.55 1.57
N GLY A 398 -6.05 -12.49 1.11
CA GLY A 398 -5.46 -13.47 0.19
C GLY A 398 -5.01 -14.78 0.85
N PHE A 399 -5.21 -14.97 2.16
CA PHE A 399 -4.69 -16.11 2.94
C PHE A 399 -3.17 -16.34 2.75
N GLY A 400 -2.46 -15.25 2.48
CA GLY A 400 -1.05 -15.27 2.13
C GLY A 400 -0.78 -15.44 0.63
N TYR A 401 0.40 -14.99 0.21
CA TYR A 401 0.86 -15.10 -1.17
C TYR A 401 2.08 -16.01 -1.25
N ARG A 402 1.97 -17.14 -1.96
CA ARG A 402 3.10 -18.06 -2.19
C ARG A 402 4.15 -17.46 -3.11
N ASN A 403 3.74 -16.71 -4.13
CA ASN A 403 4.63 -16.08 -5.09
C ASN A 403 4.79 -14.59 -4.76
N PHE A 404 6.00 -14.22 -4.33
CA PHE A 404 6.30 -12.83 -3.96
C PHE A 404 6.18 -11.86 -5.15
N GLU A 405 6.56 -12.24 -6.36
CA GLU A 405 6.48 -11.36 -7.53
C GLU A 405 5.02 -11.03 -7.87
N ARG A 406 4.11 -12.00 -7.76
CA ARG A 406 2.66 -11.75 -7.91
C ARG A 406 2.12 -10.84 -6.81
N PHE A 407 2.60 -11.02 -5.57
CA PHE A 407 2.25 -10.14 -4.46
C PHE A 407 2.77 -8.71 -4.69
N ARG A 408 4.04 -8.56 -5.08
CA ARG A 408 4.65 -7.28 -5.48
C ARG A 408 3.85 -6.62 -6.60
N LYS A 409 3.56 -7.33 -7.69
CA LYS A 409 2.75 -6.84 -8.81
C LYS A 409 1.41 -6.30 -8.33
N ARG A 410 0.73 -7.04 -7.47
CA ARG A 410 -0.57 -6.64 -6.95
C ARG A 410 -0.51 -5.38 -6.10
N ILE A 411 0.44 -5.27 -5.17
CA ILE A 411 0.62 -4.05 -4.37
C ILE A 411 0.95 -2.86 -5.28
N MET A 412 1.91 -3.02 -6.18
CA MET A 412 2.32 -1.94 -7.08
C MET A 412 1.15 -1.46 -7.96
N SER A 413 0.32 -2.37 -8.48
CA SER A 413 -0.84 -2.00 -9.31
C SER A 413 -1.93 -1.28 -8.52
N LEU A 414 -2.07 -1.56 -7.22
CA LEU A 414 -3.04 -0.91 -6.35
C LEU A 414 -2.65 0.54 -6.01
N PHE A 415 -1.37 0.82 -5.84
CA PHE A 415 -0.89 2.13 -5.40
C PHE A 415 -0.43 3.05 -6.54
N ASN A 416 0.08 2.49 -7.62
CA ASN A 416 0.63 3.31 -8.70
C ASN A 416 -0.33 3.47 -9.89
N HIS A 417 -1.36 2.62 -10.01
CA HIS A 417 -2.32 2.58 -11.13
C HIS A 417 -1.67 2.49 -12.53
N ASP A 418 -0.34 2.32 -12.60
CA ASP A 418 0.44 2.29 -13.83
C ASP A 418 0.63 0.83 -14.29
N PHE A 419 -0.29 0.31 -15.09
CA PHE A 419 -0.11 -0.97 -15.77
C PHE A 419 -0.45 -0.84 -17.24
N VAL A 420 0.35 -1.51 -18.02
CA VAL A 420 0.08 -1.66 -19.44
C VAL A 420 -0.82 -2.87 -19.61
N LEU A 421 -2.07 -2.64 -20.00
CA LEU A 421 -2.93 -3.69 -20.50
C LEU A 421 -2.34 -4.13 -21.86
N VAL A 422 -1.80 -5.34 -21.91
CA VAL A 422 -1.43 -5.98 -23.18
C VAL A 422 -2.72 -6.60 -23.70
N GLY A 423 -3.32 -5.96 -24.70
CA GLY A 423 -4.54 -6.39 -25.39
C GLY A 423 -4.42 -7.75 -26.08
#